data_edc17c9e4b0c97b02e33f1b6c371eb0e
#
_entry.id   edc17c9e4b0c97b02e33f1b6c371eb0e
#
_cell.length_a   1.000
_cell.length_b   1.000
_cell.length_c   1.000
_cell.angle_alpha   90.00
_cell.angle_beta   90.00
_cell.angle_gamma   90.00
#
_symmetry.space_group_name_H-M   'P 1'
#
loop_
_entity.id
_entity.type
_entity.pdbx_description
1 polymer ?
#
loop_
_entity_poly.entity_id
_entity_poly.type
_entity_poly.pdbx_seq_one_letter_code
_entity_poly.pdbx_strand_id
1 'polypeptide(L)' 'MRERFEEIFAQVQSELDLDWWELYDSEDFDKVVALIVAEFGEEILDSDEYSDWINEMYWDL' A
#
# COMPACT_ATOMS: atom_id res chain seq x y z
N MET A 1 -1.15 12.46 -4.94
CA MET A 1 -1.35 11.64 -3.75
C MET A 1 -1.33 10.15 -4.06
N ARG A 2 -2.09 9.71 -5.06
CA ARG A 2 -2.10 8.31 -5.47
C ARG A 2 -0.73 7.83 -5.94
N GLU A 3 -0.01 8.66 -6.66
CA GLU A 3 1.33 8.32 -7.15
C GLU A 3 2.27 7.98 -6.00
N ARG A 4 2.22 8.76 -4.93
CA ARG A 4 3.05 8.51 -3.76
C ARG A 4 2.66 7.21 -3.06
N PHE A 5 1.36 6.93 -3.01
CA PHE A 5 0.84 5.68 -2.47
C PHE A 5 1.41 4.48 -3.25
N GLU A 6 1.36 4.56 -4.57
CA GLU A 6 1.88 3.50 -5.43
C GLU A 6 3.40 3.34 -5.30
N GLU A 7 4.12 4.46 -5.13
CA GLU A 7 5.56 4.43 -4.92
C GLU A 7 5.94 3.69 -3.64
N ILE A 8 5.18 3.89 -2.57
CA ILE A 8 5.43 3.21 -1.30
C ILE A 8 5.30 1.70 -1.47
N PHE A 9 4.25 1.25 -2.15
CA PHE A 9 4.06 -0.17 -2.43
C PHE A 9 5.18 -0.72 -3.29
N ALA A 10 5.53 -0.01 -4.35
CA ALA A 10 6.59 -0.43 -5.26
C ALA A 10 7.93 -0.54 -4.52
N GLN A 11 8.22 0.39 -3.64
CA GLN A 11 9.46 0.38 -2.86
C GLN A 11 9.54 -0.85 -1.96
N VAL A 12 8.47 -1.14 -1.23
CA VAL A 12 8.45 -2.29 -0.33
C VAL A 12 8.52 -3.60 -1.11
N GLN A 13 7.78 -3.70 -2.23
CA GLN A 13 7.84 -4.88 -3.08
C GLN A 13 9.27 -5.13 -3.58
N SER A 14 9.97 -4.07 -3.96
CA SER A 14 11.34 -4.18 -4.44
C SER A 14 12.30 -4.61 -3.33
N GLU A 15 12.14 -4.06 -2.14
CA GLU A 15 12.99 -4.38 -1.00
C GLU A 15 12.84 -5.83 -0.54
N LEU A 16 11.63 -6.35 -0.58
CA LEU A 16 11.31 -7.70 -0.12
C LEU A 16 11.28 -8.72 -1.24
N ASP A 17 11.38 -8.27 -2.49
CA ASP A 17 11.30 -9.12 -3.68
C ASP A 17 10.02 -9.94 -3.70
N LEU A 18 8.88 -9.28 -3.40
CA LEU A 18 7.56 -9.90 -3.37
C LEU A 18 6.66 -9.30 -4.43
N ASP A 19 5.78 -10.15 -4.97
CA ASP A 19 4.68 -9.67 -5.81
C ASP A 19 3.61 -9.01 -4.96
N TRP A 20 2.72 -8.26 -5.59
CA TRP A 20 1.64 -7.58 -4.90
C TRP A 20 0.82 -8.53 -4.03
N TRP A 21 0.45 -9.68 -4.58
CA TRP A 21 -0.35 -10.66 -3.86
C TRP A 21 0.36 -11.22 -2.65
N GLU A 22 1.64 -11.51 -2.81
CA GLU A 22 2.46 -12.02 -1.73
C GLU A 22 2.59 -10.99 -0.62
N LEU A 23 2.81 -9.73 -1.00
CA LEU A 23 2.91 -8.65 -0.04
C LEU A 23 1.60 -8.43 0.70
N TYR A 24 0.47 -8.44 -0.02
CA TYR A 24 -0.85 -8.22 0.56
C TYR A 24 -1.19 -9.26 1.61
N ASP A 25 -0.84 -10.52 1.35
CA ASP A 25 -1.13 -11.62 2.26
C ASP A 25 -0.06 -11.83 3.34
N SER A 26 1.02 -11.08 3.30
CA SER A 26 2.12 -11.25 4.23
C SER A 26 1.99 -10.34 5.45
N GLU A 27 2.74 -10.67 6.51
CA GLU A 27 2.85 -9.80 7.68
C GLU A 27 3.55 -8.48 7.33
N ASP A 28 4.34 -8.47 6.28
CA ASP A 28 5.05 -7.28 5.83
C ASP A 28 4.11 -6.20 5.29
N PHE A 29 2.86 -6.53 5.03
CA PHE A 29 1.85 -5.54 4.66
C PHE A 29 1.71 -4.46 5.73
N ASP A 30 1.90 -4.82 6.99
CA ASP A 30 1.86 -3.86 8.10
C ASP A 30 2.93 -2.78 7.95
N LYS A 31 4.08 -3.11 7.36
CA LYS A 31 5.14 -2.14 7.09
C LYS A 31 4.69 -1.11 6.06
N VAL A 32 3.97 -1.57 5.05
CA VAL A 32 3.43 -0.67 4.03
C VAL A 32 2.41 0.27 4.65
N VAL A 33 1.52 -0.25 5.48
CA VAL A 33 0.52 0.55 6.17
C VAL A 33 1.19 1.59 7.06
N ALA A 34 2.24 1.19 7.79
CA ALA A 34 2.98 2.11 8.65
C ALA A 34 3.62 3.26 7.85
N LEU A 35 4.17 2.96 6.68
CA LEU A 35 4.76 3.98 5.80
C LEU A 35 3.68 4.91 5.23
N ILE A 36 2.54 4.38 4.89
CA ILE A 36 1.41 5.18 4.40
C ILE A 36 0.92 6.12 5.49
N VAL A 37 0.78 5.64 6.72
CA VAL A 37 0.37 6.46 7.85
C VAL A 37 1.41 7.55 8.13
N ALA A 38 2.69 7.22 8.03
CA ALA A 38 3.76 8.19 8.24
C ALA A 38 3.75 9.30 7.18
N GLU A 39 3.36 8.98 5.95
CA GLU A 39 3.34 9.93 4.83
C GLU A 39 2.05 10.74 4.80
N PHE A 40 0.91 10.10 5.00
CA PHE A 40 -0.41 10.72 4.82
C PHE A 40 -1.15 11.02 6.13
N GLY A 41 -0.72 10.41 7.24
CA GLY A 41 -1.42 10.48 8.52
C GLY A 41 -2.41 9.34 8.72
N GLU A 42 -2.77 9.09 9.98
CA GLU A 42 -3.68 7.99 10.32
C GLU A 42 -5.07 8.13 9.68
N GLU A 43 -5.46 9.35 9.37
CA GLU A 43 -6.76 9.64 8.76
C GLU A 43 -6.94 8.96 7.42
N ILE A 44 -5.83 8.67 6.73
CA ILE A 44 -5.89 8.02 5.42
C ILE A 44 -6.57 6.65 5.49
N LEU A 45 -6.39 5.95 6.60
CA LEU A 45 -6.95 4.60 6.76
C LEU A 45 -8.48 4.60 6.83
N ASP A 46 -9.06 5.71 7.26
CA ASP A 46 -10.51 5.88 7.35
C ASP A 46 -11.10 6.52 6.10
N SER A 47 -10.26 6.88 5.13
CA SER A 47 -10.73 7.57 3.92
C SER A 47 -11.21 6.58 2.88
N ASP A 48 -12.18 7.02 2.07
CA ASP A 48 -12.66 6.24 0.94
C ASP A 48 -11.57 6.11 -0.13
N GLU A 49 -10.70 7.11 -0.23
CA GLU A 49 -9.60 7.11 -1.18
C GLU A 49 -8.66 5.93 -0.97
N TYR A 50 -8.33 5.65 0.30
CA TYR A 50 -7.47 4.52 0.63
C TYR A 50 -8.07 3.19 0.16
N SER A 51 -9.35 2.99 0.47
CA SER A 51 -10.05 1.78 0.05
C SER A 51 -10.11 1.65 -1.47
N ASP A 52 -10.37 2.76 -2.15
CA ASP A 52 -10.45 2.78 -3.61
C ASP A 52 -9.09 2.44 -4.23
N TRP A 53 -8.02 3.01 -3.71
CA TRP A 53 -6.66 2.75 -4.22
C TRP A 53 -6.27 1.28 -4.04
N ILE A 54 -6.55 0.71 -2.87
CA ILE A 54 -6.28 -0.70 -2.59
C ILE A 54 -7.08 -1.59 -3.56
N ASN A 55 -8.36 -1.29 -3.74
CA ASN A 55 -9.21 -2.06 -4.63
C ASN A 55 -8.73 -1.99 -6.07
N GLU A 56 -8.34 -0.81 -6.53
CA GLU A 56 -7.83 -0.65 -7.90
C GLU A 56 -6.55 -1.45 -8.11
N MET A 57 -5.64 -1.42 -7.15
CA MET A 57 -4.40 -2.20 -7.25
C MET A 57 -4.70 -3.70 -7.24
N TYR A 58 -5.67 -4.10 -6.47
CA TYR A 58 -6.08 -5.51 -6.37
C TYR A 58 -6.66 -6.02 -7.68
N TRP A 59 -7.51 -5.22 -8.33
CA TRP A 59 -8.20 -5.65 -9.54
C TRP A 59 -7.41 -5.43 -10.82
N ASP A 60 -6.43 -4.54 -10.81
CA ASP A 60 -5.59 -4.28 -11.98
C ASP A 60 -4.51 -5.35 -12.20
N LEU A 61 -4.42 -6.29 -11.31
CA LEU A 61 -3.49 -7.41 -11.43
C LEU A 61 -4.20 -8.62 -12.03
#